data_5d6754c2fd624dabe11efac3cc0ab3be
#
_entry.id   5d6754c2fd624dabe11efac3cc0ab3be
#
_cell.length_a   1.000
_cell.length_b   1.000
_cell.length_c   1.000
_cell.angle_alpha   90.00
_cell.angle_beta   90.00
_cell.angle_gamma   90.00
#
_symmetry.space_group_name_H-M   'P 1'
#
loop_
_entity.id
_entity.type
_entity.pdbx_description
1 polymer ?
#
loop_
_entity_poly.entity_id
_entity_poly.type
_entity_poly.pdbx_seq_one_letter_code
_entity_poly.pdbx_strand_id
1 'polypeptide(L)'
;MDTPVTTGFDRQAAMARVGGDAELLHEIACLFLEDYPRALAEIRQAASCGNARDLERSAHGLKGSVATFGAAAAMEAAKSLEAMGRAQQLVEVEQVIRTLELALAALRPELESL
;
A
#
# COMPACT_ATOMS: atom_id res chain seq x y z
N MET A 1 -20.75 7.80 -15.44
CA MET A 1 -20.87 7.29 -14.06
C MET A 1 -19.54 6.67 -13.67
N ASP A 2 -18.97 7.17 -12.60
CA ASP A 2 -17.67 6.70 -12.17
C ASP A 2 -17.77 5.36 -11.48
N THR A 3 -16.86 4.46 -11.85
CA THR A 3 -16.75 3.18 -11.17
C THR A 3 -15.99 3.40 -9.86
N PRO A 4 -16.54 3.00 -8.72
CA PRO A 4 -15.80 3.14 -7.47
C PRO A 4 -14.53 2.28 -7.48
N VAL A 5 -13.47 2.81 -6.86
CA VAL A 5 -12.21 2.08 -6.74
C VAL A 5 -12.44 0.92 -5.77
N THR A 6 -12.17 -0.28 -6.25
CA THR A 6 -12.26 -1.48 -5.42
C THR A 6 -10.93 -1.69 -4.72
N THR A 7 -10.90 -1.53 -3.39
CA THR A 7 -9.67 -1.67 -2.62
C THR A 7 -9.27 -3.10 -2.36
N GLY A 8 -10.23 -4.02 -2.41
CA GLY A 8 -10.02 -5.42 -2.02
C GLY A 8 -9.99 -5.62 -0.51
N PHE A 9 -10.24 -4.56 0.27
CA PHE A 9 -10.24 -4.66 1.72
C PHE A 9 -11.27 -5.69 2.17
N ASP A 10 -10.83 -6.63 3.02
CA ASP A 10 -11.65 -7.71 3.53
C ASP A 10 -11.55 -7.70 5.05
N ARG A 11 -12.55 -7.13 5.69
CA ARG A 11 -12.61 -7.01 7.15
C ARG A 11 -12.57 -8.37 7.83
N GLN A 12 -13.28 -9.33 7.28
CA GLN A 12 -13.36 -10.68 7.86
C GLN A 12 -11.99 -11.37 7.80
N ALA A 13 -11.30 -11.27 6.68
CA ALA A 13 -9.97 -11.84 6.54
C ALA A 13 -8.97 -11.13 7.46
N ALA A 14 -9.05 -9.82 7.56
CA ALA A 14 -8.19 -9.03 8.45
C ALA A 14 -8.42 -9.42 9.91
N MET A 15 -9.68 -9.59 10.30
CA MET A 15 -10.03 -10.05 11.66
C MET A 15 -9.47 -11.43 11.93
N ALA A 16 -9.53 -12.33 10.98
CA ALA A 16 -8.99 -13.69 11.12
C ALA A 16 -7.49 -13.65 11.39
N ARG A 17 -6.78 -12.74 10.74
CA ARG A 17 -5.32 -12.60 10.91
C ARG A 17 -4.92 -12.16 12.30
N VAL A 18 -5.80 -11.45 13.00
CA VAL A 18 -5.55 -11.01 14.38
C VAL A 18 -6.30 -11.88 15.40
N GLY A 19 -6.75 -13.06 14.99
CA GLY A 19 -7.42 -13.99 15.90
C GLY A 19 -8.78 -13.51 16.40
N GLY A 20 -9.44 -12.65 15.62
CA GLY A 20 -10.75 -12.10 16.01
C GLY A 20 -10.66 -10.94 16.97
N ASP A 21 -9.47 -10.43 17.26
CA ASP A 21 -9.27 -9.32 18.20
C ASP A 21 -9.47 -7.99 17.47
N ALA A 22 -10.68 -7.44 17.59
CA ALA A 22 -11.06 -6.18 16.95
C ALA A 22 -10.24 -5.00 17.45
N GLU A 23 -9.89 -4.99 18.73
CA GLU A 23 -9.08 -3.93 19.32
C GLU A 23 -7.67 -3.92 18.72
N LEU A 24 -7.07 -5.10 18.57
CA LEU A 24 -5.76 -5.24 17.95
C LEU A 24 -5.81 -4.79 16.50
N LEU A 25 -6.85 -5.18 15.77
CA LEU A 25 -7.00 -4.76 14.36
C LEU A 25 -7.10 -3.24 14.26
N HIS A 26 -7.84 -2.61 15.17
CA HIS A 26 -7.95 -1.16 15.20
C HIS A 26 -6.58 -0.50 15.44
N GLU A 27 -5.80 -1.04 16.37
CA GLU A 27 -4.46 -0.50 16.65
C GLU A 27 -3.52 -0.62 15.45
N ILE A 28 -3.56 -1.77 14.79
CA ILE A 28 -2.75 -2.00 13.57
C ILE A 28 -3.16 -1.01 12.48
N ALA A 29 -4.47 -0.79 12.29
CA ALA A 29 -4.97 0.16 11.31
C ALA A 29 -4.50 1.58 11.62
N CYS A 30 -4.55 1.99 12.88
CA CYS A 30 -4.09 3.31 13.30
C CYS A 30 -2.61 3.50 13.01
N LEU A 31 -1.78 2.51 13.31
CA LEU A 31 -0.35 2.56 13.02
C LEU A 31 -0.08 2.66 11.52
N PHE A 32 -0.82 1.88 10.73
CA PHE A 32 -0.68 1.94 9.28
C PHE A 32 -1.05 3.33 8.74
N LEU A 33 -2.15 3.90 9.23
CA LEU A 33 -2.60 5.23 8.78
C LEU A 33 -1.59 6.32 9.13
N GLU A 34 -0.87 6.17 10.24
CA GLU A 34 0.19 7.10 10.62
C GLU A 34 1.44 6.93 9.75
N ASP A 35 1.77 5.69 9.38
CA ASP A 35 3.06 5.38 8.75
C ASP A 35 3.04 5.42 7.21
N TYR A 36 1.89 5.13 6.58
CA TYR A 36 1.92 4.99 5.13
C TYR A 36 2.29 6.27 4.37
N PRO A 37 1.98 7.49 4.85
CA PRO A 37 2.44 8.69 4.15
C PRO A 37 3.97 8.77 4.07
N ARG A 38 4.67 8.32 5.10
CA ARG A 38 6.14 8.26 5.09
C ARG A 38 6.62 7.23 4.06
N ALA A 39 5.97 6.06 4.03
CA ALA A 39 6.33 5.03 3.05
C ALA A 39 6.15 5.53 1.62
N LEU A 40 5.06 6.27 1.35
CA LEU A 40 4.84 6.90 0.05
C LEU A 40 5.92 7.93 -0.27
N ALA A 41 6.30 8.74 0.71
CA ALA A 41 7.35 9.74 0.52
C ALA A 41 8.68 9.08 0.17
N GLU A 42 9.01 7.97 0.82
CA GLU A 42 10.24 7.21 0.53
C GLU A 42 10.20 6.63 -0.88
N ILE A 43 9.06 6.12 -1.32
CA ILE A 43 8.88 5.60 -2.67
C ILE A 43 9.07 6.72 -3.69
N ARG A 44 8.44 7.88 -3.46
CA ARG A 44 8.58 9.03 -4.35
C ARG A 44 10.02 9.53 -4.41
N GLN A 45 10.69 9.58 -3.27
CA GLN A 45 12.08 10.01 -3.20
C GLN A 45 12.98 9.06 -3.99
N ALA A 46 12.83 7.77 -3.80
CA ALA A 46 13.61 6.77 -4.53
C ALA A 46 13.41 6.88 -6.04
N ALA A 47 12.15 7.04 -6.46
CA ALA A 47 11.83 7.19 -7.88
C ALA A 47 12.43 8.48 -8.45
N SER A 48 12.32 9.57 -7.72
CA SER A 48 12.84 10.88 -8.12
C SER A 48 14.36 10.89 -8.28
N CYS A 49 15.05 10.16 -7.40
CA CYS A 49 16.52 10.06 -7.43
C CYS A 49 17.02 8.95 -8.35
N GLY A 50 16.12 8.19 -8.96
CA GLY A 50 16.51 7.04 -9.79
C GLY A 50 17.12 5.91 -8.99
N ASN A 51 16.83 5.83 -7.70
CA ASN A 51 17.39 4.80 -6.83
C ASN A 51 16.50 3.55 -6.85
N ALA A 52 16.78 2.67 -7.82
CA ALA A 52 15.98 1.46 -8.03
C ALA A 52 15.97 0.52 -6.84
N ARG A 53 17.09 0.42 -6.15
CA ARG A 53 17.23 -0.47 -4.99
C ARG A 53 16.36 -0.01 -3.82
N ASP A 54 16.38 1.30 -3.54
CA ASP A 54 15.53 1.86 -2.48
C ASP A 54 14.07 1.77 -2.84
N LEU A 55 13.73 1.95 -4.12
CA LEU A 55 12.37 1.78 -4.59
C LEU A 55 11.88 0.35 -4.33
N GLU A 56 12.68 -0.63 -4.69
CA GLU A 56 12.35 -2.05 -4.45
C GLU A 56 12.09 -2.30 -2.97
N ARG A 57 12.97 -1.81 -2.12
CA ARG A 57 12.89 -2.04 -0.67
C ARG A 57 11.66 -1.37 -0.06
N SER A 58 11.43 -0.11 -0.39
CA SER A 58 10.31 0.66 0.16
C SER A 58 8.97 0.08 -0.30
N ALA A 59 8.88 -0.30 -1.58
CA ALA A 59 7.66 -0.91 -2.12
C ALA A 59 7.40 -2.27 -1.49
N HIS A 60 8.44 -3.06 -1.25
CA HIS A 60 8.31 -4.35 -0.60
C HIS A 60 7.71 -4.20 0.81
N GLY A 61 8.23 -3.24 1.58
CA GLY A 61 7.72 -2.97 2.93
C GLY A 61 6.26 -2.58 2.92
N LEU A 62 5.87 -1.69 2.03
CA LEU A 62 4.49 -1.25 1.92
C LEU A 62 3.57 -2.38 1.47
N LYS A 63 4.02 -3.20 0.53
CA LYS A 63 3.26 -4.38 0.09
C LYS A 63 2.92 -5.29 1.28
N GLY A 64 3.89 -5.54 2.14
CA GLY A 64 3.68 -6.34 3.34
C GLY A 64 2.67 -5.72 4.29
N SER A 65 2.72 -4.42 4.47
CA SER A 65 1.80 -3.71 5.36
C SER A 65 0.36 -3.76 4.86
N VAL A 66 0.14 -3.51 3.57
CA VAL A 66 -1.23 -3.52 3.01
C VAL A 66 -1.80 -4.94 2.93
N ALA A 67 -0.94 -5.95 2.87
CA ALA A 67 -1.37 -7.34 2.84
C ALA A 67 -2.19 -7.72 4.08
N THR A 68 -1.89 -7.11 5.22
CA THR A 68 -2.62 -7.34 6.46
C THR A 68 -4.12 -7.09 6.29
N PHE A 69 -4.47 -6.12 5.46
CA PHE A 69 -5.86 -5.73 5.23
C PHE A 69 -6.45 -6.35 3.96
N GLY A 70 -5.69 -7.19 3.25
CA GLY A 70 -6.12 -7.78 2.00
C GLY A 70 -6.40 -6.73 0.92
N ALA A 71 -5.73 -5.58 0.99
CA ALA A 71 -5.98 -4.44 0.10
C ALA A 71 -5.36 -4.71 -1.28
N ALA A 72 -6.08 -5.44 -2.11
CA ALA A 72 -5.56 -5.98 -3.38
C ALA A 72 -5.05 -4.89 -4.32
N ALA A 73 -5.77 -3.78 -4.46
CA ALA A 73 -5.37 -2.71 -5.37
C ALA A 73 -4.02 -2.10 -4.95
N ALA A 74 -3.85 -1.81 -3.66
CA ALA A 74 -2.60 -1.27 -3.13
C ALA A 74 -1.47 -2.30 -3.22
N MET A 75 -1.78 -3.57 -2.95
CA MET A 75 -0.80 -4.67 -3.06
C MET A 75 -0.26 -4.80 -4.48
N GLU A 76 -1.14 -4.78 -5.47
CA GLU A 76 -0.73 -4.90 -6.87
C GLU A 76 0.14 -3.74 -7.31
N ALA A 77 -0.22 -2.52 -6.93
CA ALA A 77 0.59 -1.34 -7.25
C ALA A 77 1.96 -1.41 -6.59
N ALA A 78 2.01 -1.77 -5.31
CA ALA A 78 3.28 -1.90 -4.58
C ALA A 78 4.14 -3.00 -5.18
N LYS A 79 3.52 -4.13 -5.57
CA LYS A 79 4.21 -5.24 -6.22
C LYS A 79 4.83 -4.81 -7.55
N SER A 80 4.09 -4.01 -8.33
CA SER A 80 4.60 -3.48 -9.60
C SER A 80 5.81 -2.57 -9.37
N LEU A 81 5.76 -1.71 -8.36
CA LEU A 81 6.88 -0.84 -8.02
C LEU A 81 8.10 -1.64 -7.57
N GLU A 82 7.88 -2.68 -6.78
CA GLU A 82 8.96 -3.57 -6.35
C GLU A 82 9.63 -4.22 -7.55
N ALA A 83 8.84 -4.72 -8.50
CA ALA A 83 9.36 -5.36 -9.72
C ALA A 83 10.12 -4.37 -10.59
N MET A 84 9.63 -3.14 -10.72
CA MET A 84 10.30 -2.09 -11.47
C MET A 84 11.65 -1.75 -10.85
N GLY A 85 11.70 -1.65 -9.52
CA GLY A 85 12.96 -1.43 -8.81
C GLY A 85 13.94 -2.56 -9.02
N ARG A 86 13.47 -3.80 -8.93
CA ARG A 86 14.30 -4.98 -9.12
C ARG A 86 14.88 -5.04 -10.54
N ALA A 87 14.08 -4.71 -11.54
CA ALA A 87 14.49 -4.72 -12.94
C ALA A 87 15.25 -3.47 -13.34
N GLN A 88 15.33 -2.46 -12.47
CA GLN A 88 15.94 -1.17 -12.75
C GLN A 88 15.31 -0.48 -13.96
N GLN A 89 13.99 -0.60 -14.08
CA GLN A 89 13.21 -0.03 -15.19
C GLN A 89 12.18 0.92 -14.61
N LEU A 90 12.51 2.21 -14.54
CA LEU A 90 11.70 3.21 -13.86
C LEU A 90 10.90 4.11 -14.82
N VAL A 91 10.79 3.74 -16.09
CA VAL A 91 10.16 4.60 -17.12
C VAL A 91 8.71 4.96 -16.77
N GLU A 92 7.95 4.00 -16.29
CA GLU A 92 6.52 4.19 -15.97
C GLU A 92 6.24 4.31 -14.47
N VAL A 93 7.27 4.58 -13.68
CA VAL A 93 7.17 4.57 -12.22
C VAL A 93 6.16 5.60 -11.71
N GLU A 94 6.10 6.79 -12.31
CA GLU A 94 5.18 7.86 -11.88
C GLU A 94 3.71 7.43 -11.99
N GLN A 95 3.38 6.75 -13.07
CA GLN A 95 2.01 6.28 -13.29
C GLN A 95 1.61 5.24 -12.24
N VAL A 96 2.53 4.34 -11.90
CA VAL A 96 2.26 3.30 -10.91
C VAL A 96 2.18 3.89 -9.50
N ILE A 97 3.03 4.87 -9.19
CA ILE A 97 2.95 5.59 -7.92
C ILE A 97 1.59 6.27 -7.76
N ARG A 98 1.09 6.89 -8.83
CA ARG A 98 -0.23 7.52 -8.80
C ARG A 98 -1.33 6.50 -8.54
N THR A 99 -1.23 5.33 -9.18
CA THR A 99 -2.18 4.24 -8.94
C THR A 99 -2.15 3.80 -7.49
N LEU A 100 -0.96 3.67 -6.91
CA LEU A 100 -0.79 3.32 -5.50
C LEU A 100 -1.42 4.38 -4.58
N GLU A 101 -1.17 5.66 -4.87
CA GLU A 101 -1.73 6.75 -4.07
C GLU A 101 -3.26 6.74 -4.08
N LEU A 102 -3.85 6.52 -5.25
CA LEU A 102 -5.31 6.44 -5.35
C LEU A 102 -5.86 5.24 -4.59
N ALA A 103 -5.17 4.10 -4.66
CA ALA A 103 -5.59 2.90 -3.93
C ALA A 103 -5.53 3.12 -2.42
N LEU A 104 -4.48 3.77 -1.93
CA LEU A 104 -4.33 4.06 -0.51
C LEU A 104 -5.35 5.10 -0.03
N ALA A 105 -5.63 6.11 -0.86
CA ALA A 105 -6.66 7.10 -0.54
C ALA A 105 -8.05 6.45 -0.42
N ALA A 106 -8.35 5.49 -1.30
CA ALA A 106 -9.61 4.76 -1.24
C ALA A 106 -9.69 3.81 -0.04
N LEU A 107 -8.56 3.26 0.37
CA LEU A 107 -8.48 2.35 1.52
C LEU A 107 -8.64 3.08 2.85
N ARG A 108 -8.18 4.33 2.93
CA ARG A 108 -8.15 5.10 4.16
C ARG A 108 -9.49 5.12 4.91
N PRO A 109 -10.62 5.50 4.27
CA PRO A 109 -11.89 5.53 5.01
C PRO A 109 -12.32 4.16 5.52
N GLU A 110 -11.98 3.09 4.82
CA GLU A 110 -12.29 1.74 5.27
C GLU A 110 -11.52 1.38 6.53
N LEU A 111 -10.25 1.78 6.62
CA LEU A 111 -9.43 1.55 7.80
C LEU A 111 -9.85 2.46 8.97
N GLU A 112 -10.25 3.69 8.66
CA GLU A 112 -10.72 4.63 9.69
C GLU A 112 -12.00 4.14 10.36
N SER A 113 -12.77 3.31 9.68
CA SER A 113 -14.02 2.77 10.23
C SER A 113 -13.81 1.53 11.10
N LEU A 114 -12.61 1.04 11.21
CA LEU A 114 -12.29 -0.09 12.09
C LEU A 114 -12.29 0.33 13.63
#